data_c90f87cb66e3b0b6d222a2a379b00e38
#
_entry.id   c90f87cb66e3b0b6d222a2a379b00e38
#
_cell.length_a   1.000
_cell.length_b   1.000
_cell.length_c   1.000
_cell.angle_alpha   90.00
_cell.angle_beta   90.00
_cell.angle_gamma   90.00
#
_symmetry.space_group_name_H-M   'P 1'
#
loop_
_entity.id
_entity.type
_entity.pdbx_description
1 polymer ?
#
loop_
_entity_poly.entity_id
_entity_poly.type
_entity_poly.pdbx_seq_one_letter_code
_entity_poly.pdbx_strand_id
1 'polypeptide(L)'
;DPANDDARFDYVKLLLQLGRDDDAKVAFAPVIAKAPTVRRFDALQRWMNAIDFAATSPDKTSALAGFDAQIAANKRDFDARFARAQLLMDAQRWTDAMDELLDILMRDKAWNSDLARKTYIAILELIEPPKVKVADGQIPPDDPVVSSYRRRLSSVVLS
;
A
#
# COMPACT_ATOMS: atom_id res chain seq x y z
N ASP A 1 18.33 -9.03 13.37
CA ASP A 1 17.83 -10.40 13.33
C ASP A 1 16.56 -10.45 12.48
N PRO A 2 16.54 -11.21 11.36
CA PRO A 2 15.37 -11.30 10.49
C PRO A 2 14.11 -11.77 11.20
N ALA A 3 14.22 -12.67 12.18
CA ALA A 3 13.07 -13.16 12.94
C ALA A 3 12.45 -12.05 13.79
N ASN A 4 13.28 -11.17 14.37
CA ASN A 4 12.79 -10.01 15.13
C ASN A 4 12.15 -8.99 14.20
N ASP A 5 12.70 -8.81 13.00
CA ASP A 5 12.11 -7.91 12.00
C ASP A 5 10.75 -8.41 11.53
N ASP A 6 10.59 -9.72 11.31
CA ASP A 6 9.30 -10.33 10.95
C ASP A 6 8.26 -10.14 12.05
N ALA A 7 8.63 -10.40 13.28
CA ALA A 7 7.75 -10.21 14.43
C ALA A 7 7.36 -8.74 14.60
N ARG A 8 8.29 -7.83 14.40
CA ARG A 8 8.03 -6.38 14.47
C ARG A 8 7.09 -5.94 13.37
N PHE A 9 7.30 -6.40 12.15
CA PHE A 9 6.41 -6.13 11.03
C PHE A 9 4.98 -6.58 11.33
N ASP A 10 4.81 -7.81 11.77
CA ASP A 10 3.50 -8.38 12.08
C ASP A 10 2.80 -7.59 13.19
N TYR A 11 3.53 -7.19 14.21
CA TYR A 11 2.98 -6.43 15.33
C TYR A 11 2.52 -5.04 14.88
N VAL A 12 3.37 -4.29 14.17
CA VAL A 12 3.01 -2.96 13.69
C VAL A 12 1.83 -3.03 12.73
N LYS A 13 1.84 -3.99 11.81
CA LYS A 13 0.73 -4.21 10.87
C LYS A 13 -0.58 -4.46 11.62
N LEU A 14 -0.55 -5.29 12.65
CA LEU A 14 -1.75 -5.56 13.45
C LEU A 14 -2.28 -4.30 14.13
N LEU A 15 -1.40 -3.49 14.71
CA LEU A 15 -1.80 -2.24 15.34
C LEU A 15 -2.46 -1.29 14.35
N LEU A 16 -1.91 -1.19 13.13
CA LEU A 16 -2.51 -0.36 12.07
C LEU A 16 -3.86 -0.91 11.62
N GLN A 17 -4.00 -2.24 11.51
CA GLN A 17 -5.27 -2.87 11.16
C GLN A 17 -6.36 -2.58 12.19
N LEU A 18 -5.98 -2.46 13.46
CA LEU A 18 -6.89 -2.17 14.57
C LEU A 18 -7.16 -0.67 14.75
N GLY A 19 -6.54 0.19 13.95
CA GLY A 19 -6.67 1.63 14.06
C GLY A 19 -5.88 2.23 15.22
N ARG A 20 -4.95 1.48 15.79
CA ARG A 20 -4.10 1.94 16.90
C ARG A 20 -2.84 2.61 16.35
N ASP A 21 -3.04 3.74 15.67
CA ASP A 21 -1.99 4.37 14.85
C ASP A 21 -0.84 4.94 15.70
N ASP A 22 -1.13 5.53 16.86
CA ASP A 22 -0.08 6.05 17.74
C ASP A 22 0.77 4.93 18.34
N ASP A 23 0.15 3.83 18.75
CA ASP A 23 0.87 2.65 19.24
C ASP A 23 1.72 2.03 18.12
N ALA A 24 1.22 2.02 16.89
CA ALA A 24 1.95 1.54 15.74
C ALA A 24 3.21 2.39 15.49
N LYS A 25 3.12 3.71 15.60
CA LYS A 25 4.27 4.62 15.45
C LYS A 25 5.34 4.34 16.51
N VAL A 26 4.94 4.13 17.74
CA VAL A 26 5.87 3.79 18.82
C VAL A 26 6.57 2.46 18.53
N ALA A 27 5.81 1.43 18.12
CA ALA A 27 6.37 0.12 17.80
C ALA A 27 7.28 0.14 16.57
N PHE A 28 7.02 1.05 15.63
CA PHE A 28 7.82 1.18 14.40
C PHE A 28 9.10 1.99 14.58
N ALA A 29 9.13 2.90 15.56
CA ALA A 29 10.25 3.81 15.76
C ALA A 29 11.63 3.13 15.78
N PRO A 30 11.83 1.97 16.47
CA PRO A 30 13.15 1.31 16.51
C PRO A 30 13.65 0.85 15.14
N VAL A 31 12.77 0.66 14.15
CA VAL A 31 13.13 0.13 12.84
C VAL A 31 12.89 1.11 11.69
N ILE A 32 12.48 2.34 12.01
CA ILE A 32 12.13 3.33 10.98
C ILE A 32 13.31 3.63 10.03
N ALA A 33 14.54 3.60 10.53
CA ALA A 33 15.72 3.82 9.72
C ALA A 33 15.95 2.72 8.68
N LYS A 34 15.37 1.54 8.88
CA LYS A 34 15.45 0.41 7.95
C LYS A 34 14.44 0.51 6.80
N ALA A 35 13.44 1.40 6.90
CA ALA A 35 12.35 1.48 5.92
C ALA A 35 12.84 1.62 4.47
N PRO A 36 13.83 2.46 4.14
CA PRO A 36 14.26 2.60 2.75
C PRO A 36 14.87 1.34 2.13
N THR A 37 15.39 0.42 2.95
CA THR A 37 16.13 -0.74 2.46
C THR A 37 15.43 -2.07 2.73
N VAL A 38 14.47 -2.10 3.66
CA VAL A 38 13.72 -3.32 3.99
C VAL A 38 12.29 -3.17 3.48
N ARG A 39 11.92 -3.95 2.48
CA ARG A 39 10.65 -3.81 1.75
C ARG A 39 9.44 -3.79 2.66
N ARG A 40 9.39 -4.67 3.67
CA ARG A 40 8.24 -4.72 4.58
C ARG A 40 8.13 -3.47 5.43
N PHE A 41 9.24 -2.91 5.88
CA PHE A 41 9.23 -1.66 6.65
C PHE A 41 8.92 -0.46 5.76
N ASP A 42 9.39 -0.46 4.51
CA ASP A 42 8.97 0.55 3.53
C ASP A 42 7.46 0.51 3.33
N ALA A 43 6.88 -0.68 3.24
CA ALA A 43 5.43 -0.84 3.10
C ALA A 43 4.66 -0.24 4.28
N LEU A 44 5.11 -0.50 5.51
CA LEU A 44 4.51 0.09 6.70
C LEU A 44 4.63 1.61 6.70
N GLN A 45 5.79 2.14 6.30
CA GLN A 45 6.00 3.59 6.22
C GLN A 45 5.02 4.24 5.23
N ARG A 46 4.82 3.63 4.07
CA ARG A 46 3.88 4.15 3.07
C ARG A 46 2.44 4.11 3.55
N TRP A 47 2.07 3.06 4.27
CA TRP A 47 0.76 2.98 4.90
C TRP A 47 0.57 4.10 5.94
N MET A 48 1.55 4.31 6.81
CA MET A 48 1.50 5.40 7.79
C MET A 48 1.45 6.77 7.13
N ASN A 49 2.18 6.97 6.03
CA ASN A 49 2.11 8.20 5.25
C ASN A 49 0.69 8.43 4.71
N ALA A 50 0.02 7.38 4.25
CA ALA A 50 -1.36 7.47 3.78
C ALA A 50 -2.32 7.83 4.92
N ILE A 51 -2.14 7.25 6.10
CA ILE A 51 -2.93 7.56 7.29
C ILE A 51 -2.73 9.03 7.69
N ASP A 52 -1.49 9.49 7.72
CA ASP A 52 -1.18 10.88 8.05
C ASP A 52 -1.78 11.85 7.03
N PHE A 53 -1.72 11.51 5.75
CA PHE A 53 -2.37 12.29 4.70
C PHE A 53 -3.89 12.36 4.92
N ALA A 54 -4.53 11.22 5.17
CA ALA A 54 -5.97 11.15 5.39
C ALA A 54 -6.39 11.96 6.62
N ALA A 55 -5.55 12.02 7.65
CA ALA A 55 -5.81 12.78 8.87
C ALA A 55 -5.82 14.29 8.65
N THR A 56 -5.27 14.79 7.53
CA THR A 56 -5.32 16.21 7.19
C THR A 56 -6.71 16.67 6.73
N SER A 57 -7.60 15.73 6.40
CA SER A 57 -8.95 16.03 5.91
C SER A 57 -9.95 15.81 7.05
N PRO A 58 -10.69 16.84 7.46
CA PRO A 58 -11.72 16.70 8.52
C PRO A 58 -12.84 15.73 8.15
N ASP A 59 -13.20 15.68 6.85
CA ASP A 59 -14.21 14.80 6.31
C ASP A 59 -13.62 14.03 5.13
N LYS A 60 -13.29 12.75 5.38
CA LYS A 60 -12.66 11.89 4.37
C LYS A 60 -13.60 11.58 3.20
N THR A 61 -14.91 11.49 3.44
CA THR A 61 -15.90 11.26 2.39
C THR A 61 -15.95 12.44 1.42
N SER A 62 -15.99 13.65 1.95
CA SER A 62 -15.95 14.86 1.12
C SER A 62 -14.64 15.00 0.37
N ALA A 63 -13.52 14.67 1.00
CA ALA A 63 -12.21 14.70 0.35
C ALA A 63 -12.17 13.72 -0.82
N LEU A 64 -12.67 12.50 -0.63
CA LEU A 64 -12.73 11.48 -1.68
C LEU A 64 -13.57 11.97 -2.87
N ALA A 65 -14.74 12.53 -2.60
CA ALA A 65 -15.61 13.09 -3.63
C ALA A 65 -14.94 14.24 -4.40
N GLY A 66 -14.16 15.08 -3.71
CA GLY A 66 -13.39 16.15 -4.32
C GLY A 66 -12.33 15.63 -5.29
N PHE A 67 -11.60 14.60 -4.91
CA PHE A 67 -10.62 13.97 -5.80
C PHE A 67 -11.29 13.27 -6.99
N ASP A 68 -12.43 12.62 -6.76
CA ASP A 68 -13.23 12.03 -7.85
C ASP A 68 -13.61 13.08 -8.88
N ALA A 69 -14.04 14.26 -8.45
CA ALA A 69 -14.39 15.37 -9.35
C ALA A 69 -13.17 15.89 -10.11
N GLN A 70 -12.01 16.02 -9.45
CA GLN A 70 -10.77 16.46 -10.10
C GLN A 70 -10.33 15.46 -11.18
N ILE A 71 -10.43 14.15 -10.89
CA ILE A 71 -10.07 13.10 -11.84
C ILE A 71 -11.05 13.08 -13.03
N ALA A 72 -12.35 13.27 -12.76
CA ALA A 72 -13.34 13.34 -13.83
C ALA A 72 -13.08 14.53 -14.78
N ALA A 73 -12.62 15.65 -14.23
CA ALA A 73 -12.26 16.84 -15.02
C ALA A 73 -10.94 16.65 -15.78
N ASN A 74 -9.98 15.93 -15.22
CA ASN A 74 -8.68 15.67 -15.84
C ASN A 74 -8.17 14.29 -15.41
N LYS A 75 -8.26 13.33 -16.31
CA LYS A 75 -7.85 11.94 -16.06
C LYS A 75 -6.34 11.79 -15.82
N ARG A 76 -5.55 12.78 -16.18
CA ARG A 76 -4.10 12.83 -15.95
C ARG A 76 -3.73 13.67 -14.72
N ASP A 77 -4.68 13.98 -13.86
CA ASP A 77 -4.42 14.61 -12.57
C ASP A 77 -3.87 13.55 -11.62
N PHE A 78 -2.58 13.26 -11.73
CA PHE A 78 -1.94 12.19 -10.97
C PHE A 78 -1.86 12.50 -9.49
N ASP A 79 -1.72 13.77 -9.11
CA ASP A 79 -1.73 14.17 -7.71
C ASP A 79 -3.09 13.84 -7.06
N ALA A 80 -4.19 14.12 -7.75
CA ALA A 80 -5.52 13.77 -7.28
C ALA A 80 -5.73 12.25 -7.20
N ARG A 81 -5.24 11.51 -8.21
CA ARG A 81 -5.31 10.06 -8.22
C ARG A 81 -4.52 9.43 -7.07
N PHE A 82 -3.31 9.93 -6.83
CA PHE A 82 -2.50 9.41 -5.73
C PHE A 82 -3.11 9.75 -4.38
N ALA A 83 -3.63 10.97 -4.21
CA ALA A 83 -4.34 11.38 -3.00
C ALA A 83 -5.56 10.47 -2.75
N ARG A 84 -6.32 10.16 -3.79
CA ARG A 84 -7.45 9.21 -3.69
C ARG A 84 -6.98 7.83 -3.26
N ALA A 85 -5.89 7.33 -3.86
CA ALA A 85 -5.31 6.04 -3.47
C ALA A 85 -4.90 6.02 -1.99
N GLN A 86 -4.33 7.10 -1.47
CA GLN A 86 -3.96 7.19 -0.06
C GLN A 86 -5.17 7.17 0.87
N LEU A 87 -6.27 7.83 0.50
CA LEU A 87 -7.51 7.75 1.28
C LEU A 87 -8.06 6.31 1.29
N LEU A 88 -7.96 5.61 0.17
CA LEU A 88 -8.37 4.21 0.09
C LEU A 88 -7.48 3.30 0.95
N MET A 89 -6.17 3.56 0.98
CA MET A 89 -5.23 2.84 1.85
C MET A 89 -5.57 3.05 3.34
N ASP A 90 -5.86 4.28 3.72
CA ASP A 90 -6.28 4.60 5.09
C ASP A 90 -7.54 3.83 5.49
N ALA A 91 -8.48 3.68 4.56
CA ALA A 91 -9.71 2.91 4.76
C ALA A 91 -9.50 1.40 4.64
N GLN A 92 -8.28 0.95 4.38
CA GLN A 92 -7.92 -0.45 4.13
C GLN A 92 -8.66 -1.06 2.93
N ARG A 93 -9.02 -0.23 1.97
CA ARG A 93 -9.61 -0.66 0.69
C ARG A 93 -8.47 -0.89 -0.30
N TRP A 94 -7.75 -1.98 -0.08
CA TRP A 94 -6.46 -2.23 -0.74
C TRP A 94 -6.57 -2.45 -2.25
N THR A 95 -7.56 -3.23 -2.69
CA THR A 95 -7.72 -3.48 -4.12
C THR A 95 -8.17 -2.23 -4.86
N ASP A 96 -9.04 -1.43 -4.26
CA ASP A 96 -9.46 -0.16 -4.85
C ASP A 96 -8.28 0.81 -4.97
N ALA A 97 -7.41 0.84 -3.95
CA ALA A 97 -6.20 1.65 -3.98
C ALA A 97 -5.26 1.21 -5.11
N MET A 98 -5.06 -0.11 -5.26
CA MET A 98 -4.22 -0.64 -6.34
C MET A 98 -4.81 -0.36 -7.71
N ASP A 99 -6.12 -0.43 -7.87
CA ASP A 99 -6.80 -0.09 -9.14
C ASP A 99 -6.50 1.37 -9.52
N GLU A 100 -6.55 2.28 -8.56
CA GLU A 100 -6.24 3.69 -8.82
C GLU A 100 -4.76 3.91 -9.17
N LEU A 101 -3.86 3.19 -8.51
CA LEU A 101 -2.43 3.26 -8.82
C LEU A 101 -2.14 2.70 -10.22
N LEU A 102 -2.85 1.65 -10.65
CA LEU A 102 -2.75 1.13 -12.01
C LEU A 102 -3.18 2.18 -13.04
N ASP A 103 -4.21 2.97 -12.75
CA ASP A 103 -4.64 4.06 -13.62
C ASP A 103 -3.54 5.11 -13.82
N ILE A 104 -2.74 5.39 -12.79
CA ILE A 104 -1.56 6.25 -12.94
C ILE A 104 -0.54 5.56 -13.84
N LEU A 105 -0.19 4.31 -13.54
CA LEU A 105 0.85 3.57 -14.26
C LEU A 105 0.54 3.38 -15.74
N MET A 106 -0.72 3.16 -16.08
CA MET A 106 -1.14 3.03 -17.48
C MET A 106 -0.91 4.31 -18.28
N ARG A 107 -0.88 5.46 -17.62
CA ARG A 107 -0.73 6.77 -18.27
C ARG A 107 0.69 7.32 -18.15
N ASP A 108 1.37 7.08 -17.04
CA ASP A 108 2.75 7.52 -16.79
C ASP A 108 3.41 6.60 -15.78
N LYS A 109 4.20 5.64 -16.26
CA LYS A 109 4.86 4.63 -15.43
C LYS A 109 5.88 5.25 -14.47
N ALA A 110 6.51 6.34 -14.86
CA ALA A 110 7.61 6.95 -14.13
C ALA A 110 7.17 8.15 -13.28
N TRP A 111 5.87 8.42 -13.22
CA TRP A 111 5.37 9.57 -12.48
C TRP A 111 5.95 9.63 -11.07
N ASN A 112 6.45 10.80 -10.71
CA ASN A 112 6.99 11.11 -9.38
C ASN A 112 7.99 10.05 -8.87
N SER A 113 9.02 9.78 -9.70
CA SER A 113 10.09 8.83 -9.38
C SER A 113 9.56 7.44 -9.01
N ASP A 114 8.65 6.92 -9.81
CA ASP A 114 8.04 5.59 -9.64
C ASP A 114 7.17 5.46 -8.37
N LEU A 115 6.65 6.58 -7.86
CA LEU A 115 5.89 6.59 -6.61
C LEU A 115 4.66 5.66 -6.66
N ALA A 116 3.93 5.64 -7.78
CA ALA A 116 2.76 4.78 -7.93
C ALA A 116 3.14 3.30 -7.88
N ARG A 117 4.23 2.91 -8.57
CA ARG A 117 4.70 1.53 -8.56
C ARG A 117 5.20 1.11 -7.19
N LYS A 118 5.99 1.95 -6.54
CA LYS A 118 6.52 1.68 -5.19
C LYS A 118 5.39 1.50 -4.19
N THR A 119 4.35 2.32 -4.27
CA THR A 119 3.19 2.23 -3.38
C THR A 119 2.37 0.99 -3.68
N TYR A 120 2.20 0.63 -4.95
CA TYR A 120 1.52 -0.61 -5.34
C TYR A 120 2.23 -1.84 -4.77
N ILE A 121 3.55 -1.90 -4.90
CA ILE A 121 4.36 -2.98 -4.35
C ILE A 121 4.22 -3.04 -2.82
N ALA A 122 4.20 -1.89 -2.16
CA ALA A 122 3.98 -1.80 -0.71
C ALA A 122 2.64 -2.44 -0.32
N ILE A 123 1.57 -2.16 -1.05
CA ILE A 123 0.26 -2.75 -0.79
C ILE A 123 0.32 -4.28 -0.93
N LEU A 124 0.99 -4.79 -1.95
CA LEU A 124 1.16 -6.23 -2.11
C LEU A 124 1.85 -6.86 -0.90
N GLU A 125 2.88 -6.22 -0.35
CA GLU A 125 3.53 -6.70 0.88
C GLU A 125 2.56 -6.70 2.07
N LEU A 126 1.70 -5.68 2.17
CA LEU A 126 0.78 -5.54 3.30
C LEU A 126 -0.37 -6.55 3.26
N ILE A 127 -0.86 -6.90 2.08
CA ILE A 127 -2.01 -7.80 1.92
C ILE A 127 -1.62 -9.27 1.76
N GLU A 128 -0.34 -9.57 1.60
CA GLU A 128 0.14 -10.95 1.51
C GLU A 128 -0.22 -11.70 2.80
N PRO A 129 -1.01 -12.78 2.73
CA PRO A 129 -1.33 -13.53 3.95
C PRO A 129 -0.10 -14.30 4.46
N PRO A 130 -0.10 -14.70 5.72
CA PRO A 130 0.95 -15.56 6.24
C PRO A 130 1.06 -16.85 5.41
N LYS A 131 2.29 -17.32 5.21
CA LYS A 131 2.53 -18.55 4.45
C LYS A 131 1.89 -19.74 5.16
N VAL A 132 1.09 -20.49 4.40
CA VAL A 132 0.50 -21.73 4.90
C VAL A 132 1.55 -22.82 4.92
N LYS A 133 1.68 -23.54 6.04
CA LYS A 133 2.55 -24.72 6.09
C LYS A 133 1.94 -25.83 5.25
N VAL A 134 2.75 -26.39 4.36
CA VAL A 134 2.37 -27.53 3.52
C VAL A 134 3.36 -28.65 3.74
N ALA A 135 2.99 -29.86 3.31
CA ALA A 135 3.85 -31.02 3.41
C ALA A 135 5.12 -30.85 2.56
N ASP A 136 6.19 -31.56 2.95
CA ASP A 136 7.45 -31.52 2.21
C ASP A 136 7.22 -31.86 0.73
N GLY A 137 7.85 -31.06 -0.15
CA GLY A 137 7.71 -31.24 -1.59
C GLY A 137 6.46 -30.63 -2.20
N GLN A 138 5.59 -30.03 -1.41
CA GLN A 138 4.41 -29.30 -1.88
C GLN A 138 4.68 -27.80 -1.96
N ILE A 139 4.04 -27.13 -2.92
CA ILE A 139 4.11 -25.69 -3.09
C ILE A 139 2.93 -25.06 -2.33
N PRO A 140 3.17 -24.07 -1.43
CA PRO A 140 2.06 -23.36 -0.80
C PRO A 140 1.15 -22.72 -1.84
N PRO A 141 -0.18 -22.75 -1.64
CA PRO A 141 -1.09 -22.08 -2.58
C PRO A 141 -0.89 -20.58 -2.55
N ASP A 142 -0.92 -19.96 -3.72
CA ASP A 142 -0.90 -18.50 -3.84
C ASP A 142 -2.24 -17.90 -3.46
N ASP A 143 -2.22 -16.71 -2.84
CA ASP A 143 -3.44 -15.96 -2.63
C ASP A 143 -3.94 -15.43 -3.99
N PRO A 144 -5.21 -15.72 -4.39
CA PRO A 144 -5.71 -15.32 -5.71
C PRO A 144 -5.70 -13.80 -5.94
N VAL A 145 -5.98 -13.01 -4.92
CA VAL A 145 -6.00 -11.55 -5.04
C VAL A 145 -4.57 -11.03 -5.28
N VAL A 146 -3.61 -11.47 -4.46
CA VAL A 146 -2.21 -11.05 -4.59
C VAL A 146 -1.66 -11.46 -5.96
N SER A 147 -1.90 -12.69 -6.37
CA SER A 147 -1.44 -13.19 -7.68
C SER A 147 -2.03 -12.39 -8.83
N SER A 148 -3.32 -12.08 -8.77
CA SER A 148 -4.00 -11.29 -9.79
C SER A 148 -3.39 -9.89 -9.91
N TYR A 149 -3.17 -9.21 -8.80
CA TYR A 149 -2.64 -7.86 -8.82
C TYR A 149 -1.15 -7.81 -9.17
N ARG A 150 -0.37 -8.86 -8.86
CA ARG A 150 0.99 -8.99 -9.36
C ARG A 150 1.02 -9.09 -10.89
N ARG A 151 0.13 -9.89 -11.47
CA ARG A 151 0.03 -10.03 -12.92
C ARG A 151 -0.38 -8.71 -13.59
N ARG A 152 -1.33 -7.99 -12.99
CA ARG A 152 -1.77 -6.68 -13.53
C ARG A 152 -0.63 -5.68 -13.54
N LEU A 153 0.17 -5.63 -12.46
CA LEU A 153 1.34 -4.76 -12.41
C LEU A 153 2.34 -5.12 -13.51
N SER A 154 2.68 -6.39 -13.66
CA SER A 154 3.61 -6.86 -14.68
C SER A 154 3.13 -6.50 -16.09
N SER A 155 1.84 -6.70 -16.37
CA SER A 155 1.24 -6.33 -17.65
C SER A 155 1.42 -4.85 -17.98
N VAL A 156 1.17 -3.99 -17.01
CA VAL A 156 1.25 -2.54 -17.21
C VAL A 156 2.70 -2.09 -17.35
N VAL A 157 3.59 -2.59 -16.50
CA VAL A 157 5.00 -2.17 -16.48
C VAL A 157 5.75 -2.65 -17.73
N LEU A 158 5.41 -3.83 -18.25
CA LEU A 158 6.08 -4.41 -19.43
C LEU A 158 5.46 -4.00 -20.76
N SER A 159 4.33 -3.33 -20.74
CA SER A 159 3.65 -2.89 -21.98
C SER A 159 4.34 -1.67 -22.63
#